data_6d2885cc0327699cd3e1edab898f2de9
#
_entry.id   6d2885cc0327699cd3e1edab898f2de9
#
_cell.length_a   1.000
_cell.length_b   1.000
_cell.length_c   1.000
_cell.angle_alpha   90.00
_cell.angle_beta   90.00
_cell.angle_gamma   90.00
#
_symmetry.space_group_name_H-M   'P 1'
#
loop_
_entity.id
_entity.type
_entity.pdbx_description
1 polymer ?
#
loop_
_entity_poly.entity_id
_entity_poly.type
_entity_poly.pdbx_seq_one_letter_code
_entity_poly.pdbx_strand_id
1 'polypeptide(L)'
;MESSSSLIDKLKENKVFKVTSGYALVAFITVQVASLVSDSFGLGQEFMQNIIIVFLIILPFIALVAWAASSKYGTFKILGLSIFLLFTGYGTGSYIWVNNFMLPQVSKFLAEDDNVSAWLISNQIDSFAPFFSTISSEGDEISVDSEINVMQDGVNISWKAYESENNWRYLGKSPLGKVRLPKGIIQLKLEKEGYETAFFSISNPTMRLNNFPIYLPWNLEPINLQPVGSIPNGMVYVQGGNFVPGLTGNNTDPIYLHPFYIDKTEVTNKEFKKFIDSGGYENKQYWVEMEFINDGVSLNWEEAKKLMIDSTGVQGPAGWEVGMYLDGKDDFPVTGISWYEALAYARYKGNILPPLSLIHISEP
;
A
#
# COMPACT_ATOMS: atom_id res chain seq x y z
N MET A 1 -60.84 -39.78 25.67
CA MET A 1 -60.50 -38.35 25.51
C MET A 1 -59.70 -37.78 26.69
N GLU A 2 -58.84 -38.62 27.32
CA GLU A 2 -58.06 -38.17 28.52
C GLU A 2 -56.59 -37.99 28.30
N SER A 3 -56.10 -38.06 27.08
CA SER A 3 -54.62 -38.09 26.88
C SER A 3 -53.98 -36.73 26.45
N SER A 4 -54.74 -35.74 25.99
CA SER A 4 -54.11 -34.51 25.46
C SER A 4 -53.86 -33.43 26.53
N SER A 5 -54.72 -33.32 27.57
CA SER A 5 -54.51 -32.39 28.68
C SER A 5 -53.29 -32.72 29.53
N SER A 6 -53.07 -34.03 29.76
CA SER A 6 -51.92 -34.53 30.55
C SER A 6 -50.55 -34.29 29.90
N LEU A 7 -50.47 -34.22 28.57
CA LEU A 7 -49.21 -34.02 27.84
C LEU A 7 -48.79 -32.53 27.83
N ILE A 8 -49.76 -31.66 27.67
CA ILE A 8 -49.54 -30.19 27.69
C ILE A 8 -49.14 -29.75 29.11
N ASP A 9 -49.75 -30.28 30.14
CA ASP A 9 -49.45 -29.95 31.53
C ASP A 9 -48.07 -30.46 31.93
N LYS A 10 -47.68 -31.67 31.49
CA LYS A 10 -46.31 -32.21 31.68
C LYS A 10 -45.27 -31.39 30.94
N LEU A 11 -45.57 -30.87 29.74
CA LEU A 11 -44.67 -29.99 29.00
C LEU A 11 -44.52 -28.62 29.70
N LYS A 12 -45.61 -28.05 30.24
CA LYS A 12 -45.56 -26.77 30.97
C LYS A 12 -44.78 -26.83 32.27
N GLU A 13 -44.70 -27.99 32.91
CA GLU A 13 -43.87 -28.17 34.11
C GLU A 13 -42.40 -28.41 33.80
N ASN A 14 -42.06 -28.77 32.56
CA ASN A 14 -40.71 -29.09 32.19
C ASN A 14 -39.85 -27.79 32.12
N LYS A 15 -38.75 -27.77 32.89
CA LYS A 15 -37.81 -26.65 32.93
C LYS A 15 -37.24 -26.31 31.56
N VAL A 16 -36.98 -27.33 30.73
CA VAL A 16 -36.47 -27.14 29.35
C VAL A 16 -37.51 -26.38 28.52
N PHE A 17 -38.76 -26.79 28.58
CA PHE A 17 -39.84 -26.13 27.83
C PHE A 17 -40.03 -24.66 28.26
N LYS A 18 -39.97 -24.35 29.56
CA LYS A 18 -40.07 -22.96 30.07
C LYS A 18 -38.94 -22.08 29.55
N VAL A 19 -37.73 -22.59 29.59
CA VAL A 19 -36.53 -21.81 29.12
C VAL A 19 -36.57 -21.63 27.62
N THR A 20 -36.84 -22.65 26.81
CA THR A 20 -36.89 -22.55 25.35
C THR A 20 -38.04 -21.68 24.86
N SER A 21 -39.23 -21.73 25.54
CA SER A 21 -40.36 -20.86 25.21
C SER A 21 -40.05 -19.39 25.56
N GLY A 22 -39.37 -19.16 26.70
CA GLY A 22 -38.88 -17.81 27.04
C GLY A 22 -37.90 -17.25 26.03
N TYR A 23 -36.97 -18.07 25.59
CA TYR A 23 -36.03 -17.66 24.53
C TYR A 23 -36.76 -17.38 23.20
N ALA A 24 -37.67 -18.21 22.77
CA ALA A 24 -38.41 -18.01 21.54
C ALA A 24 -39.21 -16.70 21.55
N LEU A 25 -39.76 -16.33 22.71
CA LEU A 25 -40.44 -15.03 22.90
C LEU A 25 -39.46 -13.84 22.77
N VAL A 26 -38.31 -13.91 23.43
CA VAL A 26 -37.28 -12.87 23.35
C VAL A 26 -36.74 -12.75 21.91
N ALA A 27 -36.46 -13.91 21.26
CA ALA A 27 -36.03 -13.94 19.88
C ALA A 27 -37.05 -13.26 18.93
N PHE A 28 -38.34 -13.58 19.12
CA PHE A 28 -39.41 -12.97 18.32
C PHE A 28 -39.48 -11.45 18.51
N ILE A 29 -39.42 -10.95 19.76
CA ILE A 29 -39.42 -9.52 20.03
C ILE A 29 -38.19 -8.85 19.41
N THR A 30 -36.99 -9.46 19.54
CA THR A 30 -35.75 -8.91 18.97
C THR A 30 -35.82 -8.82 17.45
N VAL A 31 -36.37 -9.84 16.76
CA VAL A 31 -36.57 -9.82 15.31
C VAL A 31 -37.53 -8.69 14.89
N GLN A 32 -38.61 -8.45 15.66
CA GLN A 32 -39.54 -7.37 15.38
C GLN A 32 -38.86 -5.98 15.53
N VAL A 33 -38.07 -5.79 16.59
CA VAL A 33 -37.33 -4.55 16.81
C VAL A 33 -36.27 -4.36 15.70
N ALA A 34 -35.55 -5.44 15.34
CA ALA A 34 -34.56 -5.40 14.27
C ALA A 34 -35.17 -5.07 12.91
N SER A 35 -36.41 -5.54 12.64
CA SER A 35 -37.15 -5.17 11.41
C SER A 35 -37.44 -3.67 11.36
N LEU A 36 -37.93 -3.08 12.46
CA LEU A 36 -38.17 -1.65 12.54
C LEU A 36 -36.91 -0.82 12.36
N VAL A 37 -35.81 -1.28 12.93
CA VAL A 37 -34.47 -0.64 12.77
C VAL A 37 -33.99 -0.78 11.32
N SER A 38 -34.10 -1.99 10.74
CA SER A 38 -33.71 -2.25 9.36
C SER A 38 -34.44 -1.33 8.36
N ASP A 39 -35.75 -1.19 8.54
CA ASP A 39 -36.58 -0.31 7.70
C ASP A 39 -36.20 1.17 7.88
N SER A 40 -35.88 1.58 9.11
CA SER A 40 -35.50 2.97 9.42
C SER A 40 -34.13 3.36 8.89
N PHE A 41 -33.19 2.43 8.80
CA PHE A 41 -31.80 2.65 8.37
C PHE A 41 -31.51 2.13 6.95
N GLY A 42 -32.51 1.58 6.25
CA GLY A 42 -32.35 1.06 4.88
C GLY A 42 -31.44 -0.17 4.80
N LEU A 43 -31.35 -0.96 5.88
CA LEU A 43 -30.56 -2.19 5.91
C LEU A 43 -31.29 -3.28 5.11
N GLY A 44 -30.59 -3.94 4.16
CA GLY A 44 -31.19 -4.88 3.21
C GLY A 44 -31.82 -6.12 3.87
N GLN A 45 -32.60 -6.88 3.08
CA GLN A 45 -33.23 -8.13 3.53
C GLN A 45 -32.24 -9.17 4.09
N GLU A 46 -31.01 -9.15 3.60
CA GLU A 46 -29.94 -10.05 4.09
C GLU A 46 -29.62 -9.84 5.57
N PHE A 47 -29.67 -8.60 6.06
CA PHE A 47 -29.47 -8.28 7.47
C PHE A 47 -30.53 -8.99 8.35
N MET A 48 -31.78 -8.95 7.94
CA MET A 48 -32.87 -9.61 8.65
C MET A 48 -32.78 -11.13 8.60
N GLN A 49 -32.42 -11.69 7.45
CA GLN A 49 -32.22 -13.12 7.30
C GLN A 49 -31.11 -13.63 8.23
N ASN A 50 -29.99 -12.92 8.32
CA ASN A 50 -28.88 -13.28 9.19
C ASN A 50 -29.28 -13.24 10.69
N ILE A 51 -30.06 -12.25 11.14
CA ILE A 51 -30.58 -12.19 12.51
C ILE A 51 -31.47 -13.40 12.80
N ILE A 52 -32.38 -13.74 11.90
CA ILE A 52 -33.29 -14.89 12.07
C ILE A 52 -32.48 -16.20 12.13
N ILE A 53 -31.50 -16.38 11.25
CA ILE A 53 -30.62 -17.57 11.24
C ILE A 53 -29.87 -17.72 12.56
N VAL A 54 -29.31 -16.63 13.09
CA VAL A 54 -28.61 -16.64 14.39
C VAL A 54 -29.53 -17.11 15.50
N PHE A 55 -30.76 -16.59 15.58
CA PHE A 55 -31.72 -17.02 16.60
C PHE A 55 -32.16 -18.49 16.44
N LEU A 56 -32.36 -18.95 15.21
CA LEU A 56 -32.68 -20.37 14.93
C LEU A 56 -31.54 -21.31 15.30
N ILE A 57 -30.30 -20.92 15.07
CA ILE A 57 -29.12 -21.69 15.47
C ILE A 57 -28.99 -21.78 17.00
N ILE A 58 -29.25 -20.67 17.72
CA ILE A 58 -29.11 -20.60 19.18
C ILE A 58 -30.22 -21.40 19.92
N LEU A 59 -31.41 -21.53 19.34
CA LEU A 59 -32.55 -22.20 19.99
C LEU A 59 -32.26 -23.64 20.46
N PRO A 60 -31.73 -24.58 19.64
CA PRO A 60 -31.42 -25.94 20.10
C PRO A 60 -30.35 -25.94 21.20
N PHE A 61 -29.46 -24.95 21.21
CA PHE A 61 -28.43 -24.85 22.24
C PHE A 61 -29.00 -24.45 23.60
N ILE A 62 -29.93 -23.52 23.63
CA ILE A 62 -30.63 -23.16 24.86
C ILE A 62 -31.42 -24.34 25.40
N ALA A 63 -32.05 -25.12 24.53
CA ALA A 63 -32.73 -26.32 24.90
C ALA A 63 -31.78 -27.35 25.54
N LEU A 64 -30.58 -27.55 24.95
CA LEU A 64 -29.56 -28.43 25.47
C LEU A 64 -28.97 -27.96 26.81
N VAL A 65 -28.72 -26.66 26.98
CA VAL A 65 -28.26 -26.08 28.26
C VAL A 65 -29.31 -26.29 29.36
N ALA A 66 -30.58 -26.01 29.06
CA ALA A 66 -31.68 -26.21 29.99
C ALA A 66 -31.85 -27.69 30.40
N TRP A 67 -31.65 -28.58 29.42
CA TRP A 67 -31.66 -30.04 29.68
C TRP A 67 -30.47 -30.49 30.56
N ALA A 68 -29.26 -30.03 30.28
CA ALA A 68 -28.06 -30.34 31.05
C ALA A 68 -28.17 -29.84 32.48
N ALA A 69 -28.69 -28.60 32.67
CA ALA A 69 -28.91 -28.02 33.99
C ALA A 69 -29.98 -28.73 34.84
N SER A 70 -30.87 -29.49 34.20
CA SER A 70 -31.92 -30.26 34.88
C SER A 70 -31.48 -31.67 35.35
N SER A 71 -30.25 -32.09 35.05
CA SER A 71 -29.77 -33.47 35.33
C SER A 71 -28.88 -33.55 36.57
N LYS A 72 -28.88 -34.74 37.25
CA LYS A 72 -28.07 -35.02 38.46
C LYS A 72 -26.52 -34.86 38.27
N TYR A 73 -26.02 -34.84 37.04
CA TYR A 73 -24.58 -34.67 36.68
C TYR A 73 -24.30 -33.32 36.05
N GLY A 74 -24.99 -32.28 36.53
CA GLY A 74 -25.09 -30.97 35.88
C GLY A 74 -23.75 -30.28 35.49
N THR A 75 -22.77 -30.28 36.39
CA THR A 75 -21.54 -29.51 36.20
C THR A 75 -20.66 -29.99 35.03
N PHE A 76 -20.41 -31.32 34.94
CA PHE A 76 -19.61 -31.90 33.84
C PHE A 76 -20.29 -31.79 32.49
N LYS A 77 -21.62 -32.01 32.47
CA LYS A 77 -22.41 -31.88 31.24
C LYS A 77 -22.54 -30.43 30.78
N ILE A 78 -22.69 -29.50 31.71
CA ILE A 78 -22.74 -28.06 31.42
C ILE A 78 -21.39 -27.61 30.83
N LEU A 79 -20.25 -28.02 31.43
CA LEU A 79 -18.92 -27.68 30.92
C LEU A 79 -18.70 -28.28 29.51
N GLY A 80 -18.96 -29.54 29.29
CA GLY A 80 -18.82 -30.17 27.97
C GLY A 80 -19.73 -29.54 26.91
N LEU A 81 -20.99 -29.23 27.31
CA LEU A 81 -21.92 -28.54 26.42
C LEU A 81 -21.50 -27.11 26.12
N SER A 82 -21.00 -26.36 27.10
CA SER A 82 -20.50 -25.00 26.91
C SER A 82 -19.30 -24.96 25.94
N ILE A 83 -18.38 -25.92 26.06
CA ILE A 83 -17.25 -26.06 25.12
C ILE A 83 -17.76 -26.41 23.71
N PHE A 84 -18.67 -27.35 23.60
CA PHE A 84 -19.27 -27.70 22.30
C PHE A 84 -20.01 -26.52 21.67
N LEU A 85 -20.73 -25.72 22.46
CA LEU A 85 -21.43 -24.51 22.01
C LEU A 85 -20.48 -23.42 21.52
N LEU A 86 -19.36 -23.24 22.24
CA LEU A 86 -18.33 -22.27 21.83
C LEU A 86 -17.73 -22.69 20.48
N PHE A 87 -17.39 -23.96 20.30
CA PHE A 87 -16.83 -24.45 19.03
C PHE A 87 -17.82 -24.39 17.88
N THR A 88 -19.06 -24.83 18.08
CA THR A 88 -20.09 -24.79 17.02
C THR A 88 -20.54 -23.35 16.74
N GLY A 89 -20.70 -22.52 17.78
CA GLY A 89 -21.02 -21.10 17.62
C GLY A 89 -19.93 -20.33 16.88
N TYR A 90 -18.67 -20.59 17.22
CA TYR A 90 -17.52 -20.04 16.51
C TYR A 90 -17.48 -20.54 15.06
N GLY A 91 -17.63 -21.83 14.82
CA GLY A 91 -17.59 -22.41 13.47
C GLY A 91 -18.73 -21.90 12.58
N THR A 92 -19.97 -21.86 13.09
CA THR A 92 -21.13 -21.37 12.32
C THR A 92 -21.05 -19.84 12.14
N GLY A 93 -20.66 -19.10 13.17
CA GLY A 93 -20.46 -17.65 13.10
C GLY A 93 -19.37 -17.29 12.09
N SER A 94 -18.24 -17.97 12.12
CA SER A 94 -17.15 -17.81 11.17
C SER A 94 -17.59 -18.13 9.74
N TYR A 95 -18.34 -19.21 9.54
CA TYR A 95 -18.88 -19.59 8.23
C TYR A 95 -19.80 -18.50 7.65
N ILE A 96 -20.75 -18.00 8.45
CA ILE A 96 -21.67 -16.95 8.02
C ILE A 96 -20.91 -15.67 7.70
N TRP A 97 -19.97 -15.27 8.56
CA TRP A 97 -19.17 -14.07 8.39
C TRP A 97 -18.30 -14.16 7.13
N VAL A 98 -17.60 -15.28 6.91
CA VAL A 98 -16.77 -15.48 5.73
C VAL A 98 -17.60 -15.43 4.44
N ASN A 99 -18.67 -16.24 4.34
CA ASN A 99 -19.39 -16.40 3.08
C ASN A 99 -20.26 -15.17 2.72
N ASN A 100 -20.87 -14.50 3.72
CA ASN A 100 -21.81 -13.42 3.45
C ASN A 100 -21.18 -12.03 3.45
N PHE A 101 -20.02 -11.87 4.10
CA PHE A 101 -19.40 -10.55 4.24
C PHE A 101 -18.00 -10.46 3.65
N MET A 102 -17.16 -11.47 3.83
CA MET A 102 -15.75 -11.37 3.45
C MET A 102 -15.50 -11.83 2.01
N LEU A 103 -15.98 -13.00 1.61
CA LEU A 103 -15.81 -13.50 0.24
C LEU A 103 -16.41 -12.59 -0.83
N PRO A 104 -17.59 -11.97 -0.65
CA PRO A 104 -18.11 -10.99 -1.60
C PRO A 104 -17.18 -9.78 -1.77
N GLN A 105 -16.50 -9.34 -0.70
CA GLN A 105 -15.51 -8.27 -0.78
C GLN A 105 -14.27 -8.70 -1.54
N VAL A 106 -13.75 -9.92 -1.26
CA VAL A 106 -12.63 -10.49 -2.02
C VAL A 106 -12.97 -10.53 -3.51
N SER A 107 -14.15 -11.09 -3.85
CA SER A 107 -14.60 -11.17 -5.25
C SER A 107 -14.75 -9.81 -5.90
N LYS A 108 -15.22 -8.81 -5.16
CA LYS A 108 -15.31 -7.43 -5.64
C LYS A 108 -13.94 -6.86 -5.97
N PHE A 109 -12.98 -6.96 -5.05
CA PHE A 109 -11.63 -6.44 -5.26
C PHE A 109 -10.90 -7.16 -6.41
N LEU A 110 -11.12 -8.48 -6.56
CA LEU A 110 -10.59 -9.23 -7.71
C LEU A 110 -11.18 -8.75 -9.05
N ALA A 111 -12.48 -8.42 -9.07
CA ALA A 111 -13.13 -7.87 -10.25
C ALA A 111 -12.63 -6.45 -10.61
N GLU A 112 -12.16 -5.70 -9.62
CA GLU A 112 -11.55 -4.37 -9.75
C GLU A 112 -10.02 -4.43 -9.98
N ASP A 113 -9.43 -5.63 -10.09
CA ASP A 113 -7.98 -5.88 -10.23
C ASP A 113 -7.15 -5.40 -9.00
N ASP A 114 -7.82 -5.15 -7.87
CA ASP A 114 -7.19 -4.76 -6.60
C ASP A 114 -6.76 -6.00 -5.79
N ASN A 115 -5.68 -6.62 -6.23
CA ASN A 115 -5.13 -7.81 -5.59
C ASN A 115 -4.61 -7.54 -4.16
N VAL A 116 -4.19 -6.31 -3.86
CA VAL A 116 -3.69 -5.95 -2.52
C VAL A 116 -4.83 -5.99 -1.50
N SER A 117 -5.95 -5.36 -1.80
CA SER A 117 -7.14 -5.38 -0.92
C SER A 117 -7.73 -6.78 -0.82
N ALA A 118 -7.82 -7.52 -1.93
CA ALA A 118 -8.25 -8.91 -1.94
C ALA A 118 -7.38 -9.76 -1.01
N TRP A 119 -6.05 -9.66 -1.10
CA TRP A 119 -5.11 -10.40 -0.26
C TRP A 119 -5.21 -10.02 1.22
N LEU A 120 -5.39 -8.73 1.53
CA LEU A 120 -5.56 -8.27 2.92
C LEU A 120 -6.80 -8.87 3.59
N ILE A 121 -7.93 -8.88 2.87
CA ILE A 121 -9.17 -9.50 3.36
C ILE A 121 -9.00 -11.01 3.48
N SER A 122 -8.36 -11.64 2.52
CA SER A 122 -8.08 -13.06 2.52
C SER A 122 -7.25 -13.48 3.74
N ASN A 123 -6.16 -12.76 4.07
CA ASN A 123 -5.38 -13.00 5.28
C ASN A 123 -6.17 -12.77 6.57
N GLN A 124 -7.13 -11.84 6.56
CA GLN A 124 -8.03 -11.64 7.69
C GLN A 124 -8.94 -12.86 7.89
N ILE A 125 -9.45 -13.45 6.79
CA ILE A 125 -10.21 -14.72 6.84
C ILE A 125 -9.36 -15.83 7.44
N ASP A 126 -8.14 -16.03 6.95
CA ASP A 126 -7.24 -17.09 7.44
C ASP A 126 -6.89 -16.95 8.92
N SER A 127 -6.68 -15.72 9.40
CA SER A 127 -6.36 -15.48 10.80
C SER A 127 -7.55 -15.71 11.73
N PHE A 128 -8.76 -15.41 11.28
CA PHE A 128 -9.97 -15.50 12.08
C PHE A 128 -10.68 -16.86 11.95
N ALA A 129 -10.65 -17.44 10.77
CA ALA A 129 -11.36 -18.68 10.44
C ALA A 129 -10.44 -19.69 9.70
N PRO A 130 -9.38 -20.19 10.33
CA PRO A 130 -8.37 -21.03 9.67
C PRO A 130 -8.89 -22.34 9.07
N PHE A 131 -10.10 -22.77 9.50
CA PHE A 131 -10.77 -23.94 8.94
C PHE A 131 -11.48 -23.69 7.60
N PHE A 132 -11.61 -22.44 7.20
CA PHE A 132 -12.27 -22.03 5.96
C PHE A 132 -11.26 -21.47 4.94
N SER A 133 -10.00 -21.86 5.05
CA SER A 133 -8.94 -21.43 4.14
C SER A 133 -9.34 -21.73 2.68
N THR A 134 -9.99 -20.76 2.07
CA THR A 134 -10.33 -20.77 0.63
C THR A 134 -9.16 -20.27 -0.22
N ILE A 135 -8.08 -19.78 0.43
CA ILE A 135 -6.98 -19.06 -0.18
C ILE A 135 -5.94 -20.01 -0.78
N SER A 136 -5.97 -21.31 -0.43
CA SER A 136 -4.98 -22.25 -0.95
C SER A 136 -5.01 -22.41 -2.49
N SER A 137 -6.12 -22.11 -3.15
CA SER A 137 -6.25 -22.18 -4.62
C SER A 137 -6.13 -20.82 -5.31
N GLU A 138 -6.57 -19.73 -4.67
CA GLU A 138 -6.53 -18.37 -5.24
C GLU A 138 -5.31 -17.56 -4.74
N GLY A 139 -4.68 -18.02 -3.66
CA GLY A 139 -3.54 -17.31 -3.06
C GLY A 139 -2.38 -17.09 -4.01
N ASP A 140 -2.11 -18.05 -4.91
CA ASP A 140 -1.05 -17.93 -5.93
C ASP A 140 -1.43 -16.97 -7.07
N GLU A 141 -2.72 -16.70 -7.25
CA GLU A 141 -3.16 -15.70 -8.23
C GLU A 141 -2.98 -14.29 -7.73
N ILE A 142 -3.17 -14.03 -6.42
CA ILE A 142 -3.17 -12.69 -5.83
C ILE A 142 -1.91 -12.33 -5.03
N SER A 143 -1.00 -13.27 -4.81
CA SER A 143 0.23 -13.05 -4.05
C SER A 143 1.41 -13.79 -4.67
N VAL A 144 2.62 -13.45 -4.22
CA VAL A 144 3.86 -14.06 -4.67
C VAL A 144 4.86 -14.15 -3.53
N ASP A 145 5.70 -15.20 -3.56
CA ASP A 145 6.85 -15.32 -2.64
C ASP A 145 7.92 -14.32 -3.06
N SER A 146 8.28 -13.44 -2.15
CA SER A 146 9.24 -12.35 -2.35
C SER A 146 10.41 -12.50 -1.39
N GLU A 147 11.61 -12.18 -1.86
CA GLU A 147 12.83 -12.10 -1.05
C GLU A 147 13.22 -10.63 -0.92
N ILE A 148 13.34 -10.15 0.32
CA ILE A 148 13.76 -8.77 0.61
C ILE A 148 15.17 -8.86 1.18
N ASN A 149 16.16 -8.64 0.32
CA ASN A 149 17.55 -8.69 0.68
C ASN A 149 18.04 -7.33 1.17
N VAL A 150 18.58 -7.26 2.39
CA VAL A 150 19.13 -6.06 3.00
C VAL A 150 20.54 -6.36 3.46
N MET A 151 21.49 -5.45 3.15
CA MET A 151 22.90 -5.66 3.49
C MET A 151 23.17 -5.65 5.00
N GLN A 152 22.38 -4.87 5.74
CA GLN A 152 22.51 -4.77 7.19
C GLN A 152 21.60 -5.78 7.90
N ASP A 153 22.13 -6.47 8.90
CA ASP A 153 21.34 -7.33 9.78
C ASP A 153 20.51 -6.52 10.78
N GLY A 154 19.38 -7.08 11.22
CA GLY A 154 18.56 -6.51 12.27
C GLY A 154 17.73 -5.28 11.84
N VAL A 155 17.58 -5.02 10.55
CA VAL A 155 16.69 -3.96 9.99
C VAL A 155 15.25 -4.39 10.18
N ASN A 156 14.43 -3.56 10.80
CA ASN A 156 12.98 -3.74 10.87
C ASN A 156 12.38 -3.44 9.49
N ILE A 157 11.63 -4.40 8.95
CA ILE A 157 11.01 -4.30 7.64
C ILE A 157 9.50 -4.28 7.83
N SER A 158 8.86 -3.25 7.29
CA SER A 158 7.40 -3.11 7.25
C SER A 158 6.95 -2.81 5.83
N TRP A 159 5.69 -3.12 5.52
CA TRP A 159 5.10 -2.83 4.23
C TRP A 159 3.70 -2.24 4.36
N LYS A 160 3.23 -1.60 3.31
CA LYS A 160 1.83 -1.16 3.14
C LYS A 160 1.42 -1.18 1.67
N ALA A 161 0.11 -1.15 1.39
CA ALA A 161 -0.39 -0.81 0.06
C ALA A 161 0.07 0.62 -0.31
N TYR A 162 0.44 0.85 -1.57
CA TYR A 162 0.99 2.15 -2.01
C TYR A 162 0.05 3.32 -1.71
N GLU A 163 -1.24 3.15 -1.99
CA GLU A 163 -2.25 4.20 -1.80
C GLU A 163 -2.77 4.34 -0.36
N SER A 164 -2.43 3.40 0.54
CA SER A 164 -2.94 3.44 1.90
C SER A 164 -2.14 4.39 2.77
N GLU A 165 -2.82 5.32 3.45
CA GLU A 165 -2.20 6.17 4.45
C GLU A 165 -1.87 5.36 5.72
N ASN A 166 -0.61 5.42 6.19
CA ASN A 166 -0.12 4.96 7.50
C ASN A 166 -0.44 3.53 7.98
N ASN A 167 -0.88 2.63 7.13
CA ASN A 167 -1.24 1.25 7.50
C ASN A 167 -0.05 0.28 7.38
N TRP A 168 1.08 0.62 8.05
CA TRP A 168 2.29 -0.18 8.04
C TRP A 168 2.10 -1.52 8.75
N ARG A 169 2.48 -2.61 8.09
CA ARG A 169 2.45 -3.98 8.58
C ARG A 169 3.87 -4.51 8.73
N TYR A 170 4.22 -4.91 9.92
CA TYR A 170 5.53 -5.46 10.21
C TYR A 170 5.71 -6.84 9.58
N LEU A 171 6.82 -7.05 8.86
CA LEU A 171 7.19 -8.33 8.25
C LEU A 171 8.19 -9.11 9.09
N GLY A 172 9.14 -8.44 9.69
CA GLY A 172 10.22 -9.06 10.44
C GLY A 172 11.50 -8.24 10.43
N LYS A 173 12.60 -8.87 10.84
CA LYS A 173 13.95 -8.29 10.80
C LYS A 173 14.82 -8.97 9.75
N SER A 174 15.73 -8.20 9.12
CA SER A 174 16.75 -8.78 8.23
C SER A 174 17.79 -9.63 9.02
N PRO A 175 18.30 -10.73 8.43
CA PRO A 175 17.90 -11.29 7.15
C PRO A 175 16.51 -11.90 7.22
N LEU A 176 15.65 -11.49 6.29
CA LEU A 176 14.29 -11.98 6.18
C LEU A 176 14.26 -13.07 5.11
N GLY A 177 13.75 -14.26 5.46
CA GLY A 177 13.53 -15.32 4.50
C GLY A 177 12.43 -14.95 3.47
N LYS A 178 11.98 -15.93 2.70
CA LYS A 178 10.85 -15.72 1.78
C LYS A 178 9.62 -15.27 2.54
N VAL A 179 9.02 -14.19 2.09
CA VAL A 179 7.76 -13.65 2.61
C VAL A 179 6.75 -13.59 1.49
N ARG A 180 5.51 -13.93 1.80
CA ARG A 180 4.43 -13.86 0.83
C ARG A 180 3.80 -12.48 0.85
N LEU A 181 3.83 -11.80 -0.29
CA LEU A 181 3.33 -10.44 -0.46
C LEU A 181 2.28 -10.39 -1.57
N PRO A 182 1.30 -9.47 -1.49
CA PRO A 182 0.28 -9.33 -2.52
C PRO A 182 0.89 -8.86 -3.84
N LYS A 183 0.25 -9.24 -4.94
CA LYS A 183 0.51 -8.65 -6.25
C LYS A 183 -0.07 -7.24 -6.31
N GLY A 184 0.65 -6.30 -6.93
CA GLY A 184 0.27 -4.90 -7.01
C GLY A 184 1.39 -3.97 -6.61
N ILE A 185 1.08 -2.70 -6.37
CA ILE A 185 2.07 -1.72 -5.92
C ILE A 185 2.04 -1.65 -4.40
N ILE A 186 3.16 -1.96 -3.79
CA ILE A 186 3.36 -1.87 -2.34
C ILE A 186 4.53 -0.96 -2.01
N GLN A 187 4.55 -0.45 -0.80
CA GLN A 187 5.66 0.31 -0.26
C GLN A 187 6.30 -0.43 0.91
N LEU A 188 7.62 -0.54 0.90
CA LEU A 188 8.42 -1.04 2.01
C LEU A 188 8.98 0.13 2.82
N LYS A 189 9.06 -0.03 4.13
CA LYS A 189 9.75 0.84 5.06
C LYS A 189 10.80 0.03 5.81
N LEU A 190 12.05 0.48 5.79
CA LEU A 190 13.18 -0.14 6.44
C LEU A 190 13.75 0.80 7.49
N GLU A 191 13.84 0.32 8.72
CA GLU A 191 14.25 1.11 9.89
C GLU A 191 15.29 0.37 10.72
N LYS A 192 16.39 1.05 11.01
CA LYS A 192 17.45 0.56 11.91
C LYS A 192 18.09 1.75 12.64
N GLU A 193 18.36 1.58 13.92
CA GLU A 193 19.09 2.58 14.71
C GLU A 193 20.45 2.90 14.09
N GLY A 194 20.77 4.20 13.98
CA GLY A 194 21.99 4.69 13.34
C GLY A 194 21.94 4.80 11.81
N TYR A 195 20.81 4.48 11.19
CA TYR A 195 20.61 4.57 9.75
C TYR A 195 19.39 5.43 9.41
N GLU A 196 19.44 6.06 8.23
CA GLU A 196 18.30 6.78 7.68
C GLU A 196 17.16 5.78 7.37
N THR A 197 15.93 6.18 7.65
CA THR A 197 14.74 5.38 7.27
C THR A 197 14.62 5.37 5.75
N ALA A 198 14.59 4.18 5.16
CA ALA A 198 14.47 4.02 3.71
C ALA A 198 13.07 3.56 3.31
N PHE A 199 12.57 4.11 2.21
CA PHE A 199 11.29 3.76 1.60
C PHE A 199 11.49 3.28 0.17
N PHE A 200 10.88 2.16 -0.18
CA PHE A 200 10.93 1.58 -1.52
C PHE A 200 9.53 1.27 -2.00
N SER A 201 9.15 1.82 -3.14
CA SER A 201 7.94 1.41 -3.84
C SER A 201 8.26 0.25 -4.75
N ILE A 202 7.53 -0.83 -4.62
CA ILE A 202 7.75 -2.06 -5.35
C ILE A 202 6.50 -2.40 -6.14
N SER A 203 6.66 -2.59 -7.46
CA SER A 203 5.62 -3.13 -8.32
C SER A 203 5.73 -4.64 -8.37
N ASN A 204 4.72 -5.35 -7.93
CA ASN A 204 4.66 -6.80 -8.01
C ASN A 204 4.21 -7.24 -9.42
N PRO A 205 4.75 -8.34 -10.01
CA PRO A 205 4.91 -8.58 -11.44
C PRO A 205 3.66 -8.72 -12.30
N THR A 206 2.49 -8.31 -11.87
CA THR A 206 1.27 -8.40 -12.68
C THR A 206 0.76 -7.07 -13.25
N MET A 207 1.64 -6.16 -13.64
CA MET A 207 1.21 -5.12 -14.57
C MET A 207 0.93 -5.76 -15.94
N ARG A 208 -0.33 -5.96 -16.27
CA ARG A 208 -0.76 -6.29 -17.63
C ARG A 208 -0.84 -5.00 -18.41
N LEU A 209 0.22 -4.67 -19.15
CA LEU A 209 0.09 -3.68 -20.22
C LEU A 209 -0.36 -4.44 -21.49
N ASN A 210 -1.58 -4.18 -21.95
CA ASN A 210 -2.12 -4.72 -23.21
C ASN A 210 -1.99 -6.25 -23.38
N ASN A 211 -2.37 -7.03 -22.37
CA ASN A 211 -2.31 -8.49 -22.35
C ASN A 211 -0.91 -9.12 -22.34
N PHE A 212 0.16 -8.36 -22.23
CA PHE A 212 1.50 -8.88 -21.99
C PHE A 212 1.85 -8.78 -20.51
N PRO A 213 2.16 -9.91 -19.85
CA PRO A 213 2.69 -9.86 -18.47
C PRO A 213 4.10 -9.26 -18.53
N ILE A 214 4.25 -8.05 -18.01
CA ILE A 214 5.58 -7.48 -17.78
C ILE A 214 6.08 -8.09 -16.47
N TYR A 215 6.89 -9.12 -16.60
CA TYR A 215 7.64 -9.66 -15.48
C TYR A 215 8.81 -8.70 -15.20
N LEU A 216 8.62 -7.77 -14.30
CA LEU A 216 9.75 -7.07 -13.71
C LEU A 216 10.39 -8.06 -12.73
N PRO A 217 11.63 -8.50 -12.96
CA PRO A 217 12.28 -9.40 -12.03
C PRO A 217 12.44 -8.70 -10.69
N TRP A 218 11.95 -9.31 -9.62
CA TRP A 218 12.11 -8.90 -8.23
C TRP A 218 13.54 -9.08 -7.71
N ASN A 219 14.52 -9.02 -8.55
CA ASN A 219 15.90 -8.98 -8.13
C ASN A 219 16.23 -7.54 -7.74
N LEU A 220 15.62 -7.09 -6.63
CA LEU A 220 16.18 -5.95 -5.93
C LEU A 220 17.62 -6.32 -5.56
N GLU A 221 18.57 -5.59 -6.09
CA GLU A 221 19.92 -5.58 -5.54
C GLU A 221 19.80 -5.45 -4.01
N PRO A 222 20.69 -6.08 -3.21
CA PRO A 222 20.59 -5.99 -1.77
C PRO A 222 20.49 -4.53 -1.31
N ILE A 223 19.42 -4.22 -0.60
CA ILE A 223 19.15 -2.86 -0.13
C ILE A 223 20.24 -2.44 0.85
N ASN A 224 20.87 -1.31 0.59
CA ASN A 224 21.92 -0.73 1.43
C ASN A 224 21.41 0.53 2.14
N LEU A 225 21.16 0.43 3.45
CA LEU A 225 20.77 1.57 4.26
C LEU A 225 21.94 2.55 4.44
N GLN A 226 21.64 3.83 4.38
CA GLN A 226 22.62 4.90 4.58
C GLN A 226 22.73 5.26 6.06
N PRO A 227 23.92 5.42 6.62
CA PRO A 227 24.08 5.92 7.99
C PRO A 227 23.44 7.29 8.16
N VAL A 228 22.91 7.59 9.35
CA VAL A 228 22.36 8.92 9.67
C VAL A 228 23.41 9.99 9.41
N GLY A 229 23.03 11.03 8.66
CA GLY A 229 23.88 12.16 8.30
C GLY A 229 24.88 11.91 7.17
N SER A 230 24.88 10.72 6.53
CA SER A 230 25.73 10.46 5.35
C SER A 230 25.12 11.00 4.06
N ILE A 231 23.81 11.21 4.01
CA ILE A 231 23.11 11.77 2.85
C ILE A 231 23.33 13.30 2.84
N PRO A 232 23.82 13.89 1.74
CA PRO A 232 23.96 15.33 1.64
C PRO A 232 22.64 16.06 1.91
N ASN A 233 22.73 17.21 2.57
CA ASN A 233 21.54 17.97 2.91
C ASN A 233 20.74 18.39 1.66
N GLY A 234 19.45 18.18 1.67
CA GLY A 234 18.56 18.46 0.54
C GLY A 234 18.50 17.36 -0.52
N MET A 235 19.28 16.30 -0.39
CA MET A 235 19.30 15.17 -1.33
C MET A 235 18.60 13.93 -0.78
N VAL A 236 18.31 12.99 -1.67
CA VAL A 236 17.91 11.61 -1.37
C VAL A 236 18.90 10.65 -1.99
N TYR A 237 19.11 9.54 -1.32
CA TYR A 237 19.88 8.43 -1.86
C TYR A 237 19.01 7.57 -2.76
N VAL A 238 19.45 7.36 -3.99
CA VAL A 238 18.85 6.42 -4.93
C VAL A 238 19.76 5.21 -5.03
N GLN A 239 19.25 4.06 -4.62
CA GLN A 239 19.97 2.82 -4.77
C GLN A 239 20.04 2.45 -6.25
N GLY A 240 21.25 2.14 -6.73
CA GLY A 240 21.43 1.64 -8.08
C GLY A 240 20.77 0.29 -8.31
N GLY A 241 20.97 -0.24 -9.50
CA GLY A 241 20.42 -1.54 -9.90
C GLY A 241 20.23 -1.64 -11.40
N ASN A 242 19.71 -2.78 -11.84
CA ASN A 242 19.36 -3.00 -13.23
C ASN A 242 18.06 -2.28 -13.58
N PHE A 243 18.13 -1.38 -14.54
CA PHE A 243 17.02 -0.61 -15.03
C PHE A 243 16.74 -0.97 -16.51
N VAL A 244 15.48 -1.20 -16.84
CA VAL A 244 15.04 -1.44 -18.23
C VAL A 244 14.47 -0.13 -18.77
N PRO A 245 15.16 0.55 -19.70
CA PRO A 245 14.66 1.78 -20.27
C PRO A 245 13.48 1.49 -21.20
N GLY A 246 12.38 2.20 -20.99
CA GLY A 246 11.28 2.29 -21.93
C GLY A 246 10.34 1.10 -21.98
N LEU A 247 9.10 1.31 -21.58
CA LEU A 247 7.95 0.41 -21.82
C LEU A 247 7.50 0.43 -23.29
N THR A 248 8.25 1.04 -24.19
CA THR A 248 7.90 1.25 -25.60
C THR A 248 8.46 0.16 -26.51
N GLY A 249 8.04 -1.09 -26.30
CA GLY A 249 8.05 -2.13 -27.33
C GLY A 249 9.36 -2.56 -28.01
N ASN A 250 10.46 -1.88 -27.78
CA ASN A 250 11.78 -2.27 -28.23
C ASN A 250 12.51 -3.00 -27.09
N ASN A 251 12.95 -4.21 -27.36
CA ASN A 251 13.78 -5.01 -26.46
C ASN A 251 15.09 -4.23 -26.18
N THR A 252 15.10 -3.41 -25.15
CA THR A 252 16.32 -2.74 -24.67
C THR A 252 16.91 -3.56 -23.55
N ASP A 253 18.19 -3.86 -23.65
CA ASP A 253 18.92 -4.56 -22.61
C ASP A 253 18.90 -3.72 -21.29
N PRO A 254 18.83 -4.38 -20.12
CA PRO A 254 18.90 -3.67 -18.85
C PRO A 254 20.18 -2.86 -18.74
N ILE A 255 20.06 -1.62 -18.29
CA ILE A 255 21.20 -0.74 -17.99
C ILE A 255 21.44 -0.77 -16.47
N TYR A 256 22.69 -1.05 -16.05
CA TYR A 256 23.04 -0.96 -14.65
C TYR A 256 23.30 0.50 -14.26
N LEU A 257 22.54 1.00 -13.30
CA LEU A 257 22.74 2.32 -12.70
C LEU A 257 23.51 2.17 -11.38
N HIS A 258 24.60 2.90 -11.25
CA HIS A 258 25.31 3.00 -9.97
C HIS A 258 24.46 3.80 -8.96
N PRO A 259 24.59 3.55 -7.65
CA PRO A 259 23.95 4.37 -6.63
C PRO A 259 24.36 5.85 -6.76
N PHE A 260 23.40 6.76 -6.51
CA PHE A 260 23.67 8.19 -6.59
C PHE A 260 22.80 8.97 -5.61
N TYR A 261 23.13 10.24 -5.44
CA TYR A 261 22.29 11.20 -4.72
C TYR A 261 21.63 12.14 -5.72
N ILE A 262 20.37 12.49 -5.47
CA ILE A 262 19.63 13.46 -6.28
C ILE A 262 18.93 14.46 -5.36
N ASP A 263 18.80 15.71 -5.80
CA ASP A 263 18.04 16.72 -5.07
C ASP A 263 16.58 16.27 -4.87
N LYS A 264 15.98 16.63 -3.72
CA LYS A 264 14.59 16.25 -3.38
C LYS A 264 13.55 16.91 -4.26
N THR A 265 13.90 18.07 -4.81
CA THR A 265 13.04 18.90 -5.64
C THR A 265 13.85 19.43 -6.81
N GLU A 266 13.17 19.90 -7.83
CA GLU A 266 13.79 20.68 -8.90
C GLU A 266 14.43 21.93 -8.33
N VAL A 267 15.45 22.48 -9.05
CA VAL A 267 16.10 23.72 -8.68
C VAL A 267 15.12 24.88 -8.74
N THR A 268 15.01 25.62 -7.66
CA THR A 268 14.06 26.74 -7.55
C THR A 268 14.58 28.02 -8.17
N ASN A 269 13.66 28.94 -8.52
CA ASN A 269 14.03 30.30 -9.00
C ASN A 269 14.97 31.00 -8.03
N LYS A 270 14.72 30.95 -6.73
CA LYS A 270 15.54 31.54 -5.69
C LYS A 270 16.96 30.97 -5.64
N GLU A 271 17.09 29.67 -5.85
CA GLU A 271 18.39 29.00 -5.86
C GLU A 271 19.19 29.38 -7.13
N PHE A 272 18.50 29.36 -8.28
CA PHE A 272 19.15 29.78 -9.53
C PHE A 272 19.53 31.26 -9.52
N LYS A 273 18.71 32.12 -8.90
CA LYS A 273 19.04 33.53 -8.69
C LYS A 273 20.35 33.72 -7.90
N LYS A 274 20.57 32.90 -6.85
CA LYS A 274 21.86 32.94 -6.11
C LYS A 274 23.05 32.60 -7.00
N PHE A 275 22.89 31.67 -7.95
CA PHE A 275 23.93 31.38 -8.93
C PHE A 275 24.23 32.58 -9.79
N ILE A 276 23.20 33.26 -10.31
CA ILE A 276 23.35 34.47 -11.11
C ILE A 276 24.07 35.58 -10.29
N ASP A 277 23.55 35.88 -9.08
CA ASP A 277 24.04 36.93 -8.20
C ASP A 277 25.48 36.70 -7.72
N SER A 278 25.91 35.45 -7.66
CA SER A 278 27.30 35.08 -7.34
C SER A 278 28.25 35.12 -8.55
N GLY A 279 27.79 35.67 -9.68
CA GLY A 279 28.60 35.77 -10.89
C GLY A 279 28.70 34.50 -11.70
N GLY A 280 27.66 33.64 -11.64
CA GLY A 280 27.64 32.33 -12.30
C GLY A 280 27.87 32.39 -13.81
N TYR A 281 27.39 33.44 -14.50
CA TYR A 281 27.61 33.67 -15.92
C TYR A 281 28.98 34.30 -16.23
N GLU A 282 29.65 34.85 -15.24
CA GLU A 282 30.97 35.46 -15.44
C GLU A 282 32.12 34.50 -15.12
N ASN A 283 31.87 33.52 -14.28
CA ASN A 283 32.88 32.58 -13.86
C ASN A 283 33.05 31.45 -14.89
N LYS A 284 34.04 31.61 -15.77
CA LYS A 284 34.36 30.67 -16.86
C LYS A 284 34.57 29.22 -16.35
N GLN A 285 34.92 29.03 -15.10
CA GLN A 285 35.18 27.68 -14.55
C GLN A 285 33.94 26.77 -14.60
N TYR A 286 32.74 27.32 -14.52
CA TYR A 286 31.49 26.53 -14.63
C TYR A 286 31.18 26.12 -16.06
N TRP A 287 31.78 26.74 -17.06
CA TRP A 287 31.48 26.61 -18.50
C TRP A 287 32.61 25.91 -19.28
N VAL A 288 33.64 25.39 -18.62
CA VAL A 288 34.76 24.70 -19.27
C VAL A 288 34.30 23.42 -19.95
N GLU A 289 34.95 23.02 -21.03
CA GLU A 289 34.68 21.81 -21.79
C GLU A 289 33.26 21.67 -22.33
N MET A 290 32.56 22.80 -22.53
CA MET A 290 31.26 22.83 -23.19
C MET A 290 31.46 23.21 -24.68
N GLU A 291 30.92 22.39 -25.56
CA GLU A 291 30.77 22.72 -26.97
C GLU A 291 29.42 23.40 -27.15
N PHE A 292 29.42 24.70 -27.33
CA PHE A 292 28.20 25.49 -27.52
C PHE A 292 27.75 25.35 -28.97
N ILE A 293 26.53 24.84 -29.19
CA ILE A 293 25.93 24.70 -30.51
C ILE A 293 24.57 25.40 -30.49
N ASN A 294 24.33 26.24 -31.47
CA ASN A 294 23.04 26.86 -31.72
C ASN A 294 22.68 26.71 -33.21
N ASP A 295 21.54 26.07 -33.49
CA ASP A 295 21.08 25.75 -34.86
C ASP A 295 22.15 25.09 -35.73
N GLY A 296 22.94 24.19 -35.14
CA GLY A 296 24.03 23.51 -35.84
C GLY A 296 25.31 24.29 -36.02
N VAL A 297 25.38 25.54 -35.49
CA VAL A 297 26.57 26.40 -35.56
C VAL A 297 27.31 26.33 -34.22
N SER A 298 28.60 26.04 -34.26
CA SER A 298 29.47 26.09 -33.09
C SER A 298 29.77 27.54 -32.71
N LEU A 299 29.57 27.85 -31.43
CA LEU A 299 29.78 29.15 -30.85
C LEU A 299 30.93 29.12 -29.84
N ASN A 300 31.68 30.20 -29.74
CA ASN A 300 32.57 30.40 -28.61
C ASN A 300 31.79 30.87 -27.37
N TRP A 301 32.46 30.85 -26.21
CA TRP A 301 31.84 31.24 -24.93
C TRP A 301 31.18 32.62 -24.95
N GLU A 302 31.86 33.64 -25.52
CA GLU A 302 31.36 35.01 -25.54
C GLU A 302 30.14 35.16 -26.47
N GLU A 303 30.04 34.34 -27.50
CA GLU A 303 28.90 34.30 -28.40
C GLU A 303 27.71 33.56 -27.73
N ALA A 304 27.97 32.41 -27.15
CA ALA A 304 26.96 31.63 -26.46
C ALA A 304 26.32 32.40 -25.27
N LYS A 305 27.14 33.09 -24.49
CA LYS A 305 26.73 33.92 -23.37
C LYS A 305 25.71 34.98 -23.74
N LYS A 306 25.80 35.57 -24.95
CA LYS A 306 24.87 36.58 -25.46
C LYS A 306 23.49 36.06 -25.77
N LEU A 307 23.34 34.72 -25.89
CA LEU A 307 22.05 34.06 -26.14
C LEU A 307 21.36 33.67 -24.86
N MET A 308 22.07 33.63 -23.72
CA MET A 308 21.54 33.21 -22.40
C MET A 308 20.99 34.45 -21.68
N ILE A 309 19.93 35.02 -22.22
CA ILE A 309 19.29 36.25 -21.74
C ILE A 309 17.81 36.07 -21.53
N ASP A 310 17.28 36.86 -20.61
CA ASP A 310 15.84 36.93 -20.32
C ASP A 310 15.08 37.73 -21.40
N SER A 311 13.77 37.88 -21.21
CA SER A 311 12.90 38.64 -22.14
C SER A 311 13.27 40.11 -22.30
N THR A 312 14.10 40.64 -21.42
CA THR A 312 14.55 42.08 -21.43
C THR A 312 16.01 42.24 -21.85
N GLY A 313 16.70 41.15 -22.16
CA GLY A 313 18.10 41.17 -22.61
C GLY A 313 19.12 41.14 -21.47
N VAL A 314 18.71 40.90 -20.24
CA VAL A 314 19.56 40.65 -19.08
C VAL A 314 19.93 39.17 -19.00
N GLN A 315 21.14 38.83 -18.58
CA GLN A 315 21.55 37.44 -18.41
C GLN A 315 20.68 36.73 -17.38
N GLY A 316 20.13 35.61 -17.78
CA GLY A 316 19.22 34.79 -16.93
C GLY A 316 18.20 33.97 -17.73
N PRO A 317 17.38 33.21 -17.04
CA PRO A 317 16.34 32.35 -17.62
C PRO A 317 15.41 33.14 -18.55
N ALA A 318 15.09 32.59 -19.72
CA ALA A 318 14.34 33.29 -20.78
C ALA A 318 12.96 33.81 -20.35
N GLY A 319 12.34 33.20 -19.35
CA GLY A 319 11.04 33.60 -18.79
C GLY A 319 11.11 34.67 -17.70
N TRP A 320 12.30 35.19 -17.37
CA TRP A 320 12.46 36.25 -16.38
C TRP A 320 12.39 37.62 -17.03
N GLU A 321 12.28 38.68 -16.22
CA GLU A 321 12.29 40.08 -16.67
C GLU A 321 13.24 40.88 -15.79
N VAL A 322 14.12 41.67 -16.42
CA VAL A 322 15.12 42.50 -15.74
C VAL A 322 15.97 41.70 -14.74
N GLY A 323 16.34 40.45 -15.11
CA GLY A 323 17.12 39.54 -14.26
C GLY A 323 16.39 39.01 -13.04
N MET A 324 15.05 39.06 -13.02
CA MET A 324 14.19 38.66 -11.91
C MET A 324 13.04 37.75 -12.39
N TYR A 325 12.67 36.78 -11.56
CA TYR A 325 11.44 36.01 -11.72
C TYR A 325 10.25 36.76 -11.11
N LEU A 326 9.04 36.31 -11.44
CA LEU A 326 7.79 36.88 -10.91
C LEU A 326 7.74 36.81 -9.38
N ASP A 327 7.23 37.88 -8.76
CA ASP A 327 7.07 37.95 -7.31
C ASP A 327 6.23 36.80 -6.75
N GLY A 328 6.63 36.25 -5.61
CA GLY A 328 6.01 35.08 -5.00
C GLY A 328 6.32 33.72 -5.69
N LYS A 329 7.26 33.66 -6.64
CA LYS A 329 7.70 32.45 -7.33
C LYS A 329 9.08 31.96 -6.89
N ASP A 330 9.51 32.32 -5.68
CA ASP A 330 10.82 31.93 -5.11
C ASP A 330 11.05 30.42 -5.13
N ASP A 331 10.10 29.67 -4.64
CA ASP A 331 10.18 28.20 -4.44
C ASP A 331 9.60 27.42 -5.63
N PHE A 332 9.25 28.07 -6.74
CA PHE A 332 8.86 27.41 -7.98
C PHE A 332 10.10 26.98 -8.77
N PRO A 333 10.01 25.87 -9.54
CA PRO A 333 11.10 25.43 -10.40
C PRO A 333 11.54 26.52 -11.36
N VAL A 334 12.84 26.68 -11.55
CA VAL A 334 13.38 27.54 -12.60
C VAL A 334 13.10 26.91 -13.97
N THR A 335 12.56 27.70 -14.88
CA THR A 335 12.27 27.33 -16.27
C THR A 335 12.88 28.31 -17.24
N GLY A 336 12.99 27.93 -18.53
CA GLY A 336 13.57 28.81 -19.54
C GLY A 336 15.10 28.90 -19.48
N ILE A 337 15.76 27.87 -18.95
CA ILE A 337 17.22 27.70 -18.97
C ILE A 337 17.62 26.70 -20.06
N SER A 338 18.78 26.91 -20.67
CA SER A 338 19.38 25.95 -21.57
C SER A 338 20.06 24.81 -20.79
N TRP A 339 20.38 23.73 -21.49
CA TRP A 339 21.19 22.64 -20.94
C TRP A 339 22.54 23.14 -20.41
N TYR A 340 23.15 24.11 -21.10
CA TYR A 340 24.42 24.69 -20.70
C TYR A 340 24.33 25.44 -19.37
N GLU A 341 23.25 26.18 -19.16
CA GLU A 341 22.96 26.89 -17.90
C GLU A 341 22.71 25.93 -16.76
N ALA A 342 21.96 24.87 -17.03
CA ALA A 342 21.72 23.82 -16.05
C ALA A 342 23.02 23.11 -15.63
N LEU A 343 23.92 22.81 -16.59
CA LEU A 343 25.22 22.21 -16.29
C LEU A 343 26.13 23.14 -15.51
N ALA A 344 26.15 24.45 -15.89
CA ALA A 344 26.93 25.46 -15.16
C ALA A 344 26.44 25.61 -13.71
N TYR A 345 25.12 25.64 -13.51
CA TYR A 345 24.52 25.61 -12.17
C TYR A 345 24.90 24.36 -11.37
N ALA A 346 24.81 23.19 -11.96
CA ALA A 346 25.20 21.93 -11.29
C ALA A 346 26.66 22.00 -10.83
N ARG A 347 27.58 22.49 -11.68
CA ARG A 347 29.00 22.67 -11.32
C ARG A 347 29.21 23.74 -10.23
N TYR A 348 28.41 24.82 -10.24
CA TYR A 348 28.40 25.82 -9.15
C TYR A 348 28.03 25.15 -7.81
N LYS A 349 27.11 24.23 -7.81
CA LYS A 349 26.70 23.46 -6.62
C LYS A 349 27.69 22.33 -6.25
N GLY A 350 28.70 22.07 -7.09
CA GLY A 350 29.60 20.91 -6.93
C GLY A 350 28.97 19.58 -7.32
N ASN A 351 27.90 19.64 -8.09
CA ASN A 351 27.12 18.49 -8.57
C ASN A 351 27.36 18.25 -10.08
N ILE A 352 26.73 17.23 -10.60
CA ILE A 352 26.63 16.93 -12.04
C ILE A 352 25.16 16.92 -12.47
N LEU A 353 24.91 17.10 -13.76
CA LEU A 353 23.58 16.79 -14.30
C LEU A 353 23.36 15.29 -14.32
N PRO A 354 22.12 14.81 -14.13
CA PRO A 354 21.79 13.41 -14.34
C PRO A 354 22.20 12.99 -15.76
N PRO A 355 22.81 11.79 -15.94
CA PRO A 355 23.13 11.29 -17.27
C PRO A 355 21.84 11.05 -18.09
N LEU A 356 21.94 11.12 -19.42
CA LEU A 356 20.79 10.92 -20.34
C LEU A 356 20.03 9.61 -20.07
N SER A 357 20.70 8.57 -19.61
CA SER A 357 20.07 7.32 -19.18
C SER A 357 19.09 7.48 -18.01
N LEU A 358 19.30 8.49 -17.14
CA LEU A 358 18.36 8.84 -16.06
C LEU A 358 17.25 9.78 -16.53
N ILE A 359 17.53 10.68 -17.47
CA ILE A 359 16.55 11.64 -18.00
C ILE A 359 15.47 10.91 -18.79
N HIS A 360 15.80 9.90 -19.58
CA HIS A 360 14.83 9.09 -20.33
C HIS A 360 13.92 8.23 -19.43
N ILE A 361 14.21 8.10 -18.13
CA ILE A 361 13.34 7.46 -17.15
C ILE A 361 12.17 8.37 -16.74
N SER A 362 12.38 9.68 -16.79
CA SER A 362 11.44 10.69 -16.26
C SER A 362 10.58 11.36 -17.33
N GLU A 363 10.74 11.01 -18.60
CA GLU A 363 9.82 11.52 -19.64
C GLU A 363 8.54 10.67 -19.67
N PRO A 364 7.35 11.32 -19.56
CA PRO A 364 6.05 10.65 -19.56
C PRO A 364 5.70 10.00 -20.91
#